data_06cf655300923905d0a698227727da1e
#
_entry.id   06cf655300923905d0a698227727da1e
#
_cell.length_a   1.000
_cell.length_b   1.000
_cell.length_c   1.000
_cell.angle_alpha   90.00
_cell.angle_beta   90.00
_cell.angle_gamma   90.00
#
_symmetry.space_group_name_H-M   'P 1'
#
loop_
_entity.id
_entity.type
_entity.pdbx_description
1 polymer ?
#
loop_
_entity_poly.entity_id
_entity_poly.type
_entity_poly.pdbx_seq_one_letter_code
_entity_poly.pdbx_strand_id
1 'polypeptide(L)'
;MKKQIVSGCIAAMLIGTVFAQQTQKPPLHGKHWMAITGKPLAATAGATIFNKGGNAVDAACAMLAATCTMWDVLSWGGETQAIIYNPKTKKVIALNAMGVAPTGATPAFFKGKGYNFPPEFGPLAATTPGTPGGICHMLANYGTMSLKQVLAPAMQLASGYPIDAQTANSIERGKERIKEWPYSKKVFLPHAGEKREAPEAGEIFKQEELFITLSKMVEAEQLALKKGMSRKAAIMAAYDRFYKGDIATEFVRGCQEQGGLITKQDLANWKPIEEETTHTNYKGIDVYKLQTWTQGPSMLQALNILENVDLKSMGYNSTRYIHTVYQSMSMAFADRDFYYGDPYFGPKQPIKGLLSKEYAKIRAAQINPDKNDPNIGPGDPYPFEGRTNPFVSLLSKRGFSGFDSSKRSFVPAHDSGAIAMAELDYQDRLWRGTTSVEAADAEGWVVSITPSGGWIPACIAGK
;
A
#
# COMPACT_ATOMS: atom_id res chain seq x y z
N MET A 1 -65.12 2.87 5.15
CA MET A 1 -64.32 4.06 4.82
C MET A 1 -63.08 4.25 5.74
N LYS A 2 -63.20 4.15 7.08
CA LYS A 2 -62.03 4.36 7.99
C LYS A 2 -60.88 3.36 7.79
N LYS A 3 -61.10 2.09 7.47
CA LYS A 3 -60.04 1.08 7.22
C LYS A 3 -59.28 1.30 5.91
N GLN A 4 -59.89 1.87 4.89
CA GLN A 4 -59.20 2.15 3.61
C GLN A 4 -58.30 3.39 3.69
N ILE A 5 -58.64 4.37 4.55
CA ILE A 5 -57.81 5.56 4.77
C ILE A 5 -56.54 5.21 5.53
N VAL A 6 -56.62 4.30 6.53
CA VAL A 6 -55.46 3.85 7.29
C VAL A 6 -54.49 3.04 6.44
N SER A 7 -55.00 2.16 5.54
CA SER A 7 -54.16 1.42 4.59
C SER A 7 -53.46 2.35 3.57
N GLY A 8 -54.14 3.41 3.10
CA GLY A 8 -53.56 4.40 2.20
C GLY A 8 -52.44 5.22 2.87
N CYS A 9 -52.58 5.59 4.14
CA CYS A 9 -51.56 6.32 4.90
C CYS A 9 -50.34 5.46 5.22
N ILE A 10 -50.50 4.16 5.49
CA ILE A 10 -49.39 3.24 5.72
C ILE A 10 -48.62 2.98 4.41
N ALA A 11 -49.31 2.84 3.28
CA ALA A 11 -48.67 2.69 1.97
C ALA A 11 -47.93 3.97 1.55
N ALA A 12 -48.45 5.16 1.85
CA ALA A 12 -47.78 6.43 1.57
C ALA A 12 -46.54 6.65 2.48
N MET A 13 -46.53 6.17 3.73
CA MET A 13 -45.35 6.21 4.60
C MET A 13 -44.25 5.24 4.17
N LEU A 14 -44.61 4.11 3.54
CA LEU A 14 -43.61 3.14 3.03
C LEU A 14 -42.93 3.61 1.72
N ILE A 15 -43.58 4.48 0.94
CA ILE A 15 -42.97 5.04 -0.28
C ILE A 15 -42.01 6.19 0.04
N GLY A 16 -42.13 6.84 1.19
CA GLY A 16 -41.27 7.94 1.63
C GLY A 16 -39.87 7.51 2.12
N THR A 17 -39.61 6.21 2.30
CA THR A 17 -38.34 5.71 2.90
C THR A 17 -37.36 5.09 1.89
N VAL A 18 -37.63 5.15 0.59
CA VAL A 18 -36.80 4.55 -0.47
C VAL A 18 -35.85 5.56 -1.13
N PHE A 19 -35.79 6.80 -0.67
CA PHE A 19 -34.63 7.63 -0.97
C PHE A 19 -33.49 7.20 -0.05
N ALA A 20 -32.79 6.14 -0.46
CA ALA A 20 -31.49 5.83 0.10
C ALA A 20 -30.69 7.13 0.12
N GLN A 21 -30.29 7.58 1.30
CA GLN A 21 -29.40 8.73 1.44
C GLN A 21 -28.19 8.46 0.55
N GLN A 22 -28.05 9.21 -0.51
CA GLN A 22 -26.82 9.20 -1.29
C GLN A 22 -25.75 9.79 -0.37
N THR A 23 -24.96 8.94 0.27
CA THR A 23 -23.74 9.36 0.98
C THR A 23 -22.68 9.74 -0.05
N GLN A 24 -22.94 10.81 -0.79
CA GLN A 24 -21.96 11.34 -1.71
C GLN A 24 -21.08 12.33 -0.97
N LYS A 25 -19.82 11.97 -0.76
CA LYS A 25 -18.85 12.94 -0.27
C LYS A 25 -18.70 14.03 -1.33
N PRO A 26 -18.85 15.31 -0.97
CA PRO A 26 -18.67 16.40 -1.94
C PRO A 26 -17.22 16.39 -2.46
N PRO A 27 -17.01 16.65 -3.76
CA PRO A 27 -15.66 16.80 -4.28
C PRO A 27 -14.99 18.01 -3.61
N LEU A 28 -13.73 17.80 -3.18
CA LEU A 28 -12.92 18.87 -2.61
C LEU A 28 -12.12 19.54 -3.73
N HIS A 29 -12.10 20.86 -3.71
CA HIS A 29 -11.34 21.68 -4.66
C HIS A 29 -10.33 22.53 -3.90
N GLY A 30 -9.05 22.43 -4.27
CA GLY A 30 -7.97 23.26 -3.75
C GLY A 30 -7.59 24.33 -4.78
N LYS A 31 -7.37 25.58 -4.32
CA LYS A 31 -6.86 26.67 -5.16
C LYS A 31 -5.34 26.66 -5.24
N HIS A 32 -4.66 26.36 -4.13
CA HIS A 32 -3.22 26.49 -4.01
C HIS A 32 -2.51 25.15 -3.80
N TRP A 33 -3.13 24.23 -3.08
CA TRP A 33 -2.58 22.91 -2.80
C TRP A 33 -3.67 21.91 -2.39
N MET A 34 -3.32 20.64 -2.48
CA MET A 34 -4.11 19.50 -1.96
C MET A 34 -3.20 18.62 -1.12
N ALA A 35 -3.72 18.15 0.03
CA ALA A 35 -3.06 17.21 0.93
C ALA A 35 -4.08 16.16 1.35
N ILE A 36 -3.89 14.92 0.95
CA ILE A 36 -4.86 13.82 1.09
C ILE A 36 -4.16 12.59 1.65
N THR A 37 -4.77 11.96 2.65
CA THR A 37 -4.37 10.64 3.16
C THR A 37 -5.49 10.03 3.98
N GLY A 38 -5.37 8.74 4.35
CA GLY A 38 -6.39 8.00 5.10
C GLY A 38 -6.65 8.51 6.52
N LYS A 39 -5.65 9.11 7.18
CA LYS A 39 -5.79 9.63 8.55
C LYS A 39 -5.88 11.16 8.55
N PRO A 40 -6.96 11.76 9.09
CA PRO A 40 -7.11 13.21 9.11
C PRO A 40 -5.95 13.97 9.77
N LEU A 41 -5.42 13.47 10.90
CA LEU A 41 -4.26 14.09 11.57
C LEU A 41 -3.00 14.02 10.69
N ALA A 42 -2.81 12.98 9.91
CA ALA A 42 -1.69 12.91 8.98
C ALA A 42 -1.88 13.86 7.78
N ALA A 43 -3.11 14.08 7.31
CA ALA A 43 -3.37 15.11 6.30
C ALA A 43 -3.03 16.52 6.80
N THR A 44 -3.22 16.81 8.10
CA THR A 44 -2.81 18.10 8.68
C THR A 44 -1.29 18.29 8.67
N ALA A 45 -0.49 17.21 8.68
CA ALA A 45 0.95 17.31 8.51
C ALA A 45 1.31 17.93 7.15
N GLY A 46 0.67 17.46 6.07
CA GLY A 46 0.84 18.04 4.73
C GLY A 46 0.43 19.51 4.66
N ALA A 47 -0.75 19.84 5.22
CA ALA A 47 -1.22 21.22 5.29
C ALA A 47 -0.24 22.13 6.05
N THR A 48 0.33 21.64 7.13
CA THR A 48 1.34 22.37 7.92
C THR A 48 2.60 22.67 7.10
N ILE A 49 3.04 21.71 6.28
CA ILE A 49 4.20 21.87 5.40
C ILE A 49 3.91 22.91 4.31
N PHE A 50 2.76 22.85 3.66
CA PHE A 50 2.35 23.85 2.67
C PHE A 50 2.29 25.26 3.27
N ASN A 51 1.71 25.41 4.47
CA ASN A 51 1.64 26.71 5.17
C ASN A 51 3.02 27.26 5.54
N LYS A 52 4.06 26.41 5.61
CA LYS A 52 5.45 26.80 5.82
C LYS A 52 6.25 27.01 4.52
N GLY A 53 5.60 26.93 3.37
CA GLY A 53 6.22 27.15 2.05
C GLY A 53 6.93 25.95 1.45
N GLY A 54 6.66 24.70 1.94
CA GLY A 54 7.11 23.49 1.31
C GLY A 54 6.34 23.17 0.03
N ASN A 55 6.94 22.39 -0.88
CA ASN A 55 6.30 21.93 -2.09
C ASN A 55 5.49 20.63 -1.85
N ALA A 56 4.83 20.11 -2.89
CA ALA A 56 4.01 18.89 -2.76
C ALA A 56 4.83 17.66 -2.35
N VAL A 57 6.13 17.58 -2.68
CA VAL A 57 6.99 16.47 -2.25
C VAL A 57 7.29 16.55 -0.76
N ASP A 58 7.59 17.74 -0.24
CA ASP A 58 7.78 17.97 1.20
C ASP A 58 6.52 17.58 1.98
N ALA A 59 5.35 18.00 1.50
CA ALA A 59 4.05 17.71 2.11
C ALA A 59 3.74 16.20 2.07
N ALA A 60 3.98 15.53 0.95
CA ALA A 60 3.77 14.09 0.81
C ALA A 60 4.69 13.30 1.75
N CYS A 61 5.98 13.68 1.87
CA CYS A 61 6.92 13.05 2.81
C CYS A 61 6.47 13.23 4.26
N ALA A 62 5.97 14.40 4.64
CA ALA A 62 5.46 14.64 6.00
C ALA A 62 4.19 13.84 6.30
N MET A 63 3.26 13.77 5.35
CA MET A 63 2.06 12.93 5.48
C MET A 63 2.42 11.45 5.56
N LEU A 64 3.36 10.97 4.73
CA LEU A 64 3.83 9.60 4.76
C LEU A 64 4.44 9.24 6.12
N ALA A 65 5.32 10.10 6.65
CA ALA A 65 5.90 9.92 7.96
C ALA A 65 4.86 9.91 9.08
N ALA A 66 3.86 10.79 9.03
CA ALA A 66 2.77 10.86 9.99
C ALA A 66 1.86 9.62 9.94
N THR A 67 1.48 9.16 8.74
CA THR A 67 0.68 7.93 8.55
C THR A 67 1.39 6.69 9.06
N CYS A 68 2.70 6.56 8.83
CA CYS A 68 3.53 5.48 9.40
C CYS A 68 3.48 5.48 10.93
N THR A 69 3.58 6.66 11.53
CA THR A 69 3.53 6.83 13.00
C THR A 69 2.16 6.48 13.57
N MET A 70 1.10 6.70 12.81
CA MET A 70 -0.29 6.39 13.20
C MET A 70 -0.73 4.97 12.86
N TRP A 71 0.13 4.14 12.29
CA TRP A 71 -0.19 2.77 11.89
C TRP A 71 -1.41 2.64 10.96
N ASP A 72 -1.49 3.53 9.98
CA ASP A 72 -2.54 3.48 8.95
C ASP A 72 -2.21 2.42 7.89
N VAL A 73 -2.25 1.15 8.28
CA VAL A 73 -1.89 -0.06 7.52
C VAL A 73 -0.48 -0.05 6.94
N LEU A 74 0.37 0.78 7.49
CA LEU A 74 1.81 0.89 7.18
C LEU A 74 2.60 1.27 8.41
N SER A 75 3.93 1.11 8.34
CA SER A 75 4.86 1.44 9.40
C SER A 75 6.18 2.00 8.85
N TRP A 76 7.05 2.45 9.74
CA TRP A 76 8.40 2.84 9.38
C TRP A 76 9.24 1.68 8.82
N GLY A 77 8.90 0.45 9.15
CA GLY A 77 9.48 -0.76 8.56
C GLY A 77 8.86 -1.18 7.24
N GLY A 78 7.86 -0.46 6.75
CA GLY A 78 7.13 -0.75 5.53
C GLY A 78 7.83 -0.29 4.25
N GLU A 79 7.03 -0.16 3.21
CA GLU A 79 7.46 0.13 1.84
C GLU A 79 6.81 1.40 1.30
N THR A 80 7.46 2.00 0.32
CA THR A 80 6.96 3.20 -0.38
C THR A 80 7.02 3.01 -1.87
N GLN A 81 5.88 3.18 -2.52
CA GLN A 81 5.67 3.15 -3.96
C GLN A 81 5.15 4.52 -4.36
N ALA A 82 5.92 5.28 -5.13
CA ALA A 82 5.54 6.65 -5.44
C ALA A 82 5.62 6.97 -6.94
N ILE A 83 4.71 7.83 -7.40
CA ILE A 83 4.77 8.48 -8.69
C ILE A 83 4.79 9.98 -8.44
N ILE A 84 5.76 10.68 -9.06
CA ILE A 84 5.99 12.11 -8.90
C ILE A 84 5.97 12.77 -10.27
N TYR A 85 5.05 13.70 -10.52
CA TYR A 85 5.15 14.58 -11.66
C TYR A 85 6.02 15.79 -11.30
N ASN A 86 7.10 15.97 -12.07
CA ASN A 86 8.01 17.10 -11.92
C ASN A 86 7.71 18.15 -12.97
N PRO A 87 7.11 19.30 -12.61
CA PRO A 87 6.71 20.33 -13.55
C PRO A 87 7.91 21.02 -14.25
N LYS A 88 9.09 21.01 -13.63
CA LYS A 88 10.30 21.64 -14.20
C LYS A 88 10.85 20.84 -15.37
N THR A 89 10.78 19.53 -15.32
CA THR A 89 11.25 18.62 -16.37
C THR A 89 10.12 18.04 -17.21
N LYS A 90 8.86 18.25 -16.79
CA LYS A 90 7.65 17.66 -17.39
C LYS A 90 7.70 16.12 -17.46
N LYS A 91 8.39 15.50 -16.53
CA LYS A 91 8.53 14.05 -16.44
C LYS A 91 7.73 13.48 -15.28
N VAL A 92 7.21 12.28 -15.48
CA VAL A 92 6.66 11.43 -14.43
C VAL A 92 7.74 10.47 -13.99
N ILE A 93 8.04 10.47 -12.71
CA ILE A 93 9.08 9.66 -12.06
C ILE A 93 8.41 8.58 -11.26
N ALA A 94 8.81 7.33 -11.47
CA ALA A 94 8.42 6.21 -10.63
C ALA A 94 9.50 5.93 -9.59
N LEU A 95 9.10 5.78 -8.34
CA LEU A 95 10.01 5.42 -7.26
C LEU A 95 9.61 4.06 -6.68
N ASN A 96 10.54 3.12 -6.75
CA ASN A 96 10.48 1.85 -6.06
C ASN A 96 11.31 1.93 -4.77
N ALA A 97 10.62 2.05 -3.65
CA ALA A 97 11.21 1.91 -2.32
C ALA A 97 10.53 0.74 -1.58
N MET A 98 10.40 -0.39 -2.29
CA MET A 98 10.03 -1.69 -1.72
C MET A 98 11.18 -2.25 -0.89
N GLY A 99 10.83 -2.93 0.19
CA GLY A 99 11.79 -3.77 0.89
C GLY A 99 12.13 -5.02 0.10
N VAL A 100 13.40 -5.37 0.08
CA VAL A 100 13.84 -6.66 -0.47
C VAL A 100 13.89 -7.72 0.62
N ALA A 101 13.71 -8.98 0.25
CA ALA A 101 13.91 -10.10 1.16
C ALA A 101 15.36 -10.13 1.66
N PRO A 102 15.61 -10.43 2.96
CA PRO A 102 16.97 -10.65 3.44
C PRO A 102 17.66 -11.77 2.69
N THR A 103 18.97 -11.71 2.53
CA THR A 103 19.77 -12.71 1.80
C THR A 103 19.64 -14.12 2.38
N GLY A 104 19.34 -14.23 3.69
CA GLY A 104 19.07 -15.51 4.35
C GLY A 104 17.68 -16.11 4.09
N ALA A 105 16.74 -15.35 3.53
CA ALA A 105 15.34 -15.78 3.27
C ALA A 105 15.23 -16.64 1.99
N THR A 106 15.93 -17.77 1.95
CA THR A 106 15.96 -18.66 0.80
C THR A 106 14.84 -19.70 0.85
N PRO A 107 14.40 -20.26 -0.31
CA PRO A 107 13.46 -21.39 -0.31
C PRO A 107 13.95 -22.58 0.50
N ALA A 108 15.25 -22.85 0.50
CA ALA A 108 15.86 -23.94 1.29
C ALA A 108 15.71 -23.69 2.80
N PHE A 109 15.92 -22.45 3.25
CA PHE A 109 15.72 -22.08 4.65
C PHE A 109 14.30 -22.33 5.12
N PHE A 110 13.30 -21.84 4.38
CA PHE A 110 11.89 -21.98 4.76
C PHE A 110 11.44 -23.45 4.70
N LYS A 111 11.81 -24.19 3.67
CA LYS A 111 11.52 -25.65 3.57
C LYS A 111 12.17 -26.43 4.70
N GLY A 112 13.41 -26.11 5.06
CA GLY A 112 14.11 -26.74 6.19
C GLY A 112 13.42 -26.50 7.54
N LYS A 113 12.63 -25.43 7.67
CA LYS A 113 11.79 -25.14 8.84
C LYS A 113 10.34 -25.65 8.71
N GLY A 114 10.02 -26.38 7.65
CA GLY A 114 8.68 -26.91 7.41
C GLY A 114 7.69 -25.94 6.79
N TYR A 115 8.15 -24.77 6.31
CA TYR A 115 7.30 -23.80 5.64
C TYR A 115 7.31 -24.00 4.12
N ASN A 116 6.15 -24.00 3.48
CA ASN A 116 6.04 -23.98 2.02
C ASN A 116 6.24 -22.55 1.46
N PHE A 117 5.91 -21.54 2.25
CA PHE A 117 6.06 -20.10 1.95
C PHE A 117 6.55 -19.39 3.21
N PRO A 118 7.12 -18.18 3.09
CA PRO A 118 7.38 -17.34 4.26
C PRO A 118 6.10 -17.16 5.09
N PRO A 119 6.19 -17.12 6.43
CA PRO A 119 5.02 -16.88 7.28
C PRO A 119 4.42 -15.48 6.98
N GLU A 120 3.13 -15.35 7.24
CA GLU A 120 2.39 -14.12 6.96
C GLU A 120 2.76 -12.96 7.91
N PHE A 121 3.18 -13.31 9.13
CA PHE A 121 3.48 -12.36 10.20
C PHE A 121 4.79 -12.69 10.91
N GLY A 122 5.29 -11.71 11.64
CA GLY A 122 6.45 -11.87 12.52
C GLY A 122 7.79 -11.64 11.84
N PRO A 123 8.89 -11.91 12.57
CA PRO A 123 10.23 -11.52 12.12
C PRO A 123 10.70 -12.25 10.86
N LEU A 124 10.16 -13.46 10.57
CA LEU A 124 10.47 -14.21 9.35
C LEU A 124 9.71 -13.72 8.11
N ALA A 125 8.68 -12.90 8.28
CA ALA A 125 7.97 -12.21 7.19
C ALA A 125 8.63 -10.87 6.82
N ALA A 126 9.58 -10.39 7.64
CA ALA A 126 10.17 -9.07 7.50
C ALA A 126 11.04 -8.95 6.24
N THR A 127 10.86 -7.84 5.53
CA THR A 127 11.73 -7.37 4.46
C THR A 127 12.53 -6.16 4.92
N THR A 128 13.55 -5.76 4.17
CA THR A 128 14.31 -4.54 4.44
C THR A 128 13.38 -3.33 4.48
N PRO A 129 13.42 -2.47 5.50
CA PRO A 129 12.59 -1.25 5.56
C PRO A 129 12.81 -0.35 4.36
N GLY A 130 11.74 -0.01 3.64
CA GLY A 130 11.80 0.83 2.44
C GLY A 130 11.40 2.30 2.71
N THR A 131 10.43 2.52 3.58
CA THR A 131 9.83 3.84 3.80
C THR A 131 10.82 4.92 4.27
N PRO A 132 11.74 4.70 5.24
CA PRO A 132 12.70 5.71 5.66
C PRO A 132 13.58 6.19 4.50
N GLY A 133 14.06 5.25 3.68
CA GLY A 133 14.88 5.56 2.51
C GLY A 133 14.08 6.23 1.39
N GLY A 134 12.83 5.82 1.18
CA GLY A 134 11.93 6.47 0.23
C GLY A 134 11.70 7.94 0.58
N ILE A 135 11.42 8.24 1.85
CA ILE A 135 11.28 9.63 2.35
C ILE A 135 12.58 10.42 2.12
N CYS A 136 13.71 9.88 2.55
CA CYS A 136 15.00 10.57 2.37
C CYS A 136 15.31 10.83 0.89
N HIS A 137 15.03 9.86 0.01
CA HIS A 137 15.28 9.97 -1.43
C HIS A 137 14.39 11.04 -2.08
N MET A 138 13.08 10.98 -1.85
CA MET A 138 12.13 11.96 -2.40
C MET A 138 12.46 13.37 -1.92
N LEU A 139 12.66 13.53 -0.63
CA LEU A 139 12.99 14.82 -0.02
C LEU A 139 14.30 15.38 -0.55
N ALA A 140 15.36 14.58 -0.60
CA ALA A 140 16.69 15.00 -1.04
C ALA A 140 16.73 15.48 -2.50
N ASN A 141 15.96 14.79 -3.39
CA ASN A 141 15.99 15.05 -4.83
C ASN A 141 14.93 16.04 -5.32
N TYR A 142 13.76 16.08 -4.68
CA TYR A 142 12.58 16.79 -5.19
C TYR A 142 11.95 17.74 -4.18
N GLY A 143 12.21 17.58 -2.88
CA GLY A 143 11.75 18.50 -1.84
C GLY A 143 12.63 19.76 -1.73
N THR A 144 12.15 20.71 -0.94
CA THR A 144 12.80 22.01 -0.67
C THR A 144 13.16 22.18 0.79
N MET A 145 12.47 21.49 1.69
CA MET A 145 12.63 21.61 3.15
C MET A 145 13.71 20.69 3.71
N SER A 146 14.09 20.90 4.97
CA SER A 146 14.96 20.00 5.73
C SER A 146 14.19 18.76 6.23
N LEU A 147 14.92 17.68 6.51
CA LEU A 147 14.32 16.49 7.13
C LEU A 147 13.72 16.82 8.49
N LYS A 148 14.38 17.70 9.27
CA LYS A 148 13.85 18.20 10.55
C LYS A 148 12.47 18.81 10.41
N GLN A 149 12.24 19.64 9.39
CA GLN A 149 10.95 20.29 9.16
C GLN A 149 9.88 19.28 8.75
N VAL A 150 10.23 18.35 7.87
CA VAL A 150 9.31 17.35 7.31
C VAL A 150 8.94 16.29 8.35
N LEU A 151 9.87 15.85 9.20
CA LEU A 151 9.60 14.86 10.24
C LEU A 151 8.95 15.44 11.52
N ALA A 152 8.94 16.76 11.70
CA ALA A 152 8.41 17.38 12.90
C ALA A 152 6.97 16.94 13.25
N PRO A 153 6.00 16.86 12.33
CA PRO A 153 4.66 16.36 12.64
C PRO A 153 4.65 14.91 13.09
N ALA A 154 5.42 14.02 12.44
CA ALA A 154 5.52 12.61 12.83
C ALA A 154 6.16 12.46 14.22
N MET A 155 7.19 13.24 14.53
CA MET A 155 7.81 13.26 15.87
C MET A 155 6.82 13.74 16.95
N GLN A 156 6.01 14.74 16.62
CA GLN A 156 4.94 15.18 17.53
C GLN A 156 3.94 14.06 17.81
N LEU A 157 3.49 13.34 16.77
CA LEU A 157 2.60 12.19 16.91
C LEU A 157 3.26 11.05 17.70
N ALA A 158 4.53 10.75 17.46
CA ALA A 158 5.27 9.73 18.19
C ALA A 158 5.40 10.06 19.70
N SER A 159 5.48 11.34 20.06
CA SER A 159 5.49 11.78 21.46
C SER A 159 4.13 11.63 22.17
N GLY A 160 3.05 11.47 21.40
CA GLY A 160 1.70 11.17 21.87
C GLY A 160 0.60 11.81 21.05
N TYR A 161 -0.40 10.99 20.68
CA TYR A 161 -1.61 11.45 20.01
C TYR A 161 -2.81 10.61 20.45
N PRO A 162 -4.03 11.15 20.40
CA PRO A 162 -5.23 10.38 20.71
C PRO A 162 -5.45 9.32 19.63
N ILE A 163 -5.30 8.03 19.98
CA ILE A 163 -5.44 6.91 19.04
C ILE A 163 -6.87 6.79 18.57
N ASP A 164 -7.06 6.53 17.26
CA ASP A 164 -8.39 6.31 16.70
C ASP A 164 -8.93 4.91 17.03
N ALA A 165 -10.26 4.79 17.03
CA ALA A 165 -10.97 3.55 17.36
C ALA A 165 -10.61 2.38 16.45
N GLN A 166 -10.36 2.62 15.16
CA GLN A 166 -10.01 1.56 14.22
C GLN A 166 -8.67 0.92 14.58
N THR A 167 -7.65 1.76 14.81
CA THR A 167 -6.30 1.30 15.20
C THR A 167 -6.32 0.61 16.56
N ALA A 168 -6.95 1.24 17.58
CA ALA A 168 -7.08 0.68 18.92
C ALA A 168 -7.77 -0.70 18.92
N ASN A 169 -8.86 -0.85 18.15
CA ASN A 169 -9.56 -2.13 18.04
C ASN A 169 -8.79 -3.17 17.20
N SER A 170 -7.97 -2.76 16.23
CA SER A 170 -7.09 -3.68 15.50
C SER A 170 -5.99 -4.23 16.41
N ILE A 171 -5.44 -3.41 17.29
CA ILE A 171 -4.49 -3.84 18.32
C ILE A 171 -5.15 -4.88 19.23
N GLU A 172 -6.35 -4.59 19.75
CA GLU A 172 -7.05 -5.51 20.66
C GLU A 172 -7.38 -6.85 19.99
N ARG A 173 -7.85 -6.84 18.74
CA ARG A 173 -8.08 -8.10 17.99
C ARG A 173 -6.81 -8.90 17.78
N GLY A 174 -5.68 -8.24 17.53
CA GLY A 174 -4.38 -8.88 17.30
C GLY A 174 -3.56 -9.18 18.55
N LYS A 175 -4.07 -8.90 19.77
CA LYS A 175 -3.28 -8.88 21.00
C LYS A 175 -2.58 -10.20 21.31
N GLU A 176 -3.19 -11.34 21.05
CA GLU A 176 -2.59 -12.64 21.37
C GLU A 176 -1.32 -12.87 20.56
N ARG A 177 -1.30 -12.48 19.29
CA ARG A 177 -0.11 -12.53 18.45
C ARG A 177 0.91 -11.45 18.82
N ILE A 178 0.45 -10.24 19.16
CA ILE A 178 1.34 -9.16 19.61
C ILE A 178 2.14 -9.58 20.86
N LYS A 179 1.55 -10.37 21.75
CA LYS A 179 2.22 -10.89 22.97
C LYS A 179 3.42 -11.80 22.67
N GLU A 180 3.48 -12.42 21.49
CA GLU A 180 4.60 -13.26 21.08
C GLU A 180 5.88 -12.43 20.85
N TRP A 181 5.76 -11.10 20.64
CA TRP A 181 6.86 -10.20 20.33
C TRP A 181 7.05 -9.17 21.43
N PRO A 182 8.14 -9.26 22.21
CA PRO A 182 8.31 -8.46 23.44
C PRO A 182 8.29 -6.95 23.19
N TYR A 183 8.87 -6.49 22.09
CA TYR A 183 8.88 -5.06 21.75
C TYR A 183 7.50 -4.57 21.29
N SER A 184 6.79 -5.37 20.52
CA SER A 184 5.42 -5.07 20.07
C SER A 184 4.45 -5.05 21.26
N LYS A 185 4.56 -6.03 22.17
CA LYS A 185 3.78 -6.07 23.42
C LYS A 185 3.96 -4.78 24.22
N LYS A 186 5.21 -4.31 24.38
CA LYS A 186 5.52 -3.09 25.14
C LYS A 186 4.82 -1.85 24.54
N VAL A 187 4.78 -1.74 23.22
CA VAL A 187 4.24 -0.55 22.53
C VAL A 187 2.73 -0.61 22.40
N PHE A 188 2.18 -1.77 22.00
CA PHE A 188 0.77 -1.89 21.61
C PHE A 188 -0.16 -2.26 22.77
N LEU A 189 0.35 -2.85 23.86
CA LEU A 189 -0.49 -3.37 24.96
C LEU A 189 -0.17 -2.65 26.29
N PRO A 190 -0.50 -1.34 26.41
CA PRO A 190 -0.22 -0.57 27.63
C PRO A 190 -0.99 -1.09 28.85
N HIS A 191 -2.11 -1.79 28.67
CA HIS A 191 -2.96 -2.35 29.70
C HIS A 191 -2.79 -3.89 29.82
N ALA A 192 -1.56 -4.38 29.61
CA ALA A 192 -1.28 -5.82 29.62
C ALA A 192 -1.77 -6.51 30.91
N GLY A 193 -2.57 -7.58 30.77
CA GLY A 193 -3.18 -8.31 31.88
C GLY A 193 -4.60 -7.85 32.26
N GLU A 194 -5.12 -6.78 31.65
CA GLU A 194 -6.50 -6.35 31.81
C GLU A 194 -7.43 -7.05 30.80
N LYS A 195 -8.74 -6.86 30.94
CA LYS A 195 -9.72 -7.40 29.98
C LYS A 195 -9.49 -6.87 28.58
N ARG A 196 -9.25 -5.56 28.45
CA ARG A 196 -8.75 -4.90 27.24
C ARG A 196 -7.30 -4.53 27.49
N GLU A 197 -6.40 -5.02 26.63
CA GLU A 197 -4.96 -4.78 26.76
C GLU A 197 -4.45 -3.69 25.81
N ALA A 198 -5.18 -3.44 24.71
CA ALA A 198 -4.93 -2.34 23.79
C ALA A 198 -5.35 -0.99 24.39
N PRO A 199 -4.85 0.12 23.86
CA PRO A 199 -5.35 1.45 24.24
C PRO A 199 -6.85 1.59 23.99
N GLU A 200 -7.53 2.41 24.78
CA GLU A 200 -8.89 2.85 24.49
C GLU A 200 -8.89 3.90 23.37
N ALA A 201 -10.00 3.99 22.63
CA ALA A 201 -10.15 5.02 21.61
C ALA A 201 -10.09 6.43 22.24
N GLY A 202 -9.21 7.28 21.73
CA GLY A 202 -8.96 8.61 22.26
C GLY A 202 -7.88 8.67 23.36
N GLU A 203 -7.39 7.54 23.82
CA GLU A 203 -6.24 7.47 24.73
C GLU A 203 -4.96 7.98 24.06
N ILE A 204 -4.08 8.60 24.84
CA ILE A 204 -2.80 9.10 24.33
C ILE A 204 -1.84 7.94 24.07
N PHE A 205 -1.67 7.60 22.81
CA PHE A 205 -0.74 6.56 22.35
C PHE A 205 0.63 7.15 22.09
N LYS A 206 1.67 6.59 22.71
CA LYS A 206 3.06 7.04 22.64
C LYS A 206 3.96 5.97 22.03
N GLN A 207 4.97 6.39 21.28
CA GLN A 207 5.99 5.54 20.68
C GLN A 207 7.36 6.16 20.91
N GLU A 208 7.86 6.03 22.14
CA GLU A 208 9.08 6.70 22.60
C GLU A 208 10.30 6.27 21.79
N GLU A 209 10.45 4.98 21.49
CA GLU A 209 11.56 4.46 20.71
C GLU A 209 11.53 4.95 19.25
N LEU A 210 10.34 5.08 18.66
CA LEU A 210 10.19 5.70 17.34
C LEU A 210 10.58 7.18 17.39
N PHE A 211 10.15 7.92 18.41
CA PHE A 211 10.55 9.32 18.58
C PHE A 211 12.07 9.46 18.66
N ILE A 212 12.75 8.57 19.40
CA ILE A 212 14.22 8.54 19.52
C ILE A 212 14.84 8.25 18.14
N THR A 213 14.33 7.28 17.40
CA THR A 213 14.81 6.93 16.07
C THR A 213 14.71 8.10 15.09
N LEU A 214 13.55 8.78 15.04
CA LEU A 214 13.36 9.97 14.21
C LEU A 214 14.28 11.11 14.65
N SER A 215 14.46 11.30 15.97
CA SER A 215 15.37 12.30 16.51
C SER A 215 16.83 12.05 16.08
N LYS A 216 17.29 10.80 16.09
CA LYS A 216 18.62 10.42 15.60
C LYS A 216 18.80 10.73 14.10
N MET A 217 17.77 10.49 13.28
CA MET A 217 17.83 10.86 11.86
C MET A 217 17.94 12.37 11.68
N VAL A 218 17.13 13.14 12.39
CA VAL A 218 17.20 14.62 12.38
C VAL A 218 18.55 15.11 12.90
N GLU A 219 19.09 14.51 13.95
CA GLU A 219 20.43 14.86 14.48
C GLU A 219 21.52 14.65 13.43
N ALA A 220 21.49 13.54 12.68
CA ALA A 220 22.47 13.28 11.62
C ALA A 220 22.43 14.35 10.53
N GLU A 221 21.22 14.75 10.08
CA GLU A 221 21.07 15.86 9.15
C GLU A 221 21.65 17.16 9.71
N GLN A 222 21.30 17.52 10.95
CA GLN A 222 21.74 18.77 11.57
C GLN A 222 23.26 18.82 11.77
N LEU A 223 23.87 17.70 12.15
CA LEU A 223 25.33 17.59 12.26
C LEU A 223 26.03 17.73 10.90
N ALA A 224 25.46 17.15 9.84
CA ALA A 224 25.98 17.28 8.48
C ALA A 224 25.89 18.74 7.98
N LEU A 225 24.76 19.43 8.22
CA LEU A 225 24.60 20.86 7.90
C LEU A 225 25.61 21.73 8.66
N LYS A 226 25.85 21.48 9.96
CA LYS A 226 26.85 22.19 10.74
C LYS A 226 28.27 22.00 10.20
N LYS A 227 28.54 20.88 9.52
CA LYS A 227 29.82 20.62 8.82
C LYS A 227 29.87 21.27 7.42
N GLY A 228 28.88 22.07 7.02
CA GLY A 228 28.83 22.75 5.74
C GLY A 228 28.39 21.87 4.56
N MET A 229 27.82 20.69 4.82
CA MET A 229 27.29 19.84 3.75
C MET A 229 26.04 20.47 3.13
N SER A 230 25.81 20.21 1.84
CA SER A 230 24.58 20.62 1.16
C SER A 230 23.34 19.95 1.80
N ARG A 231 22.15 20.58 1.63
CA ARG A 231 20.87 20.01 2.10
C ARG A 231 20.70 18.55 1.67
N LYS A 232 20.93 18.26 0.38
CA LYS A 232 20.83 16.88 -0.15
C LYS A 232 21.78 15.93 0.58
N ALA A 233 23.04 16.29 0.73
CA ALA A 233 24.03 15.45 1.41
C ALA A 233 23.70 15.28 2.90
N ALA A 234 23.15 16.30 3.55
CA ALA A 234 22.75 16.22 4.96
C ALA A 234 21.53 15.28 5.16
N ILE A 235 20.55 15.31 4.27
CA ILE A 235 19.43 14.34 4.30
C ILE A 235 19.95 12.91 4.08
N MET A 236 20.91 12.73 3.17
CA MET A 236 21.54 11.42 2.94
C MET A 236 22.40 10.95 4.11
N ALA A 237 22.93 11.84 4.95
CA ALA A 237 23.56 11.44 6.21
C ALA A 237 22.55 10.83 7.21
N ALA A 238 21.32 11.30 7.22
CA ALA A 238 20.25 10.66 7.99
C ALA A 238 19.86 9.28 7.44
N TYR A 239 19.80 9.15 6.10
CA TYR A 239 19.64 7.86 5.43
C TYR A 239 20.74 6.87 5.86
N ASP A 240 22.01 7.29 5.80
CA ASP A 240 23.13 6.42 6.18
C ASP A 240 23.10 6.04 7.66
N ARG A 241 22.67 6.94 8.56
CA ARG A 241 22.48 6.60 9.98
C ARG A 241 21.43 5.51 10.19
N PHE A 242 20.33 5.55 9.40
CA PHE A 242 19.30 4.52 9.47
C PHE A 242 19.79 3.17 8.93
N TYR A 243 20.41 3.13 7.76
CA TYR A 243 20.76 1.87 7.08
C TYR A 243 22.14 1.32 7.41
N LYS A 244 23.04 2.14 7.93
CA LYS A 244 24.47 1.77 8.17
C LYS A 244 24.95 2.13 9.58
N GLY A 245 24.22 3.00 10.30
CA GLY A 245 24.64 3.53 11.59
C GLY A 245 24.17 2.73 12.80
N ASP A 246 24.00 3.45 13.90
CA ASP A 246 23.55 2.91 15.18
C ASP A 246 22.09 2.42 15.14
N ILE A 247 21.24 3.06 14.31
CA ILE A 247 19.84 2.61 14.11
C ILE A 247 19.84 1.24 13.44
N ALA A 248 20.63 1.03 12.37
CA ALA A 248 20.78 -0.29 11.74
C ALA A 248 21.27 -1.36 12.71
N THR A 249 22.21 -0.99 13.59
CA THR A 249 22.75 -1.92 14.59
C THR A 249 21.68 -2.41 15.56
N GLU A 250 20.86 -1.51 16.09
CA GLU A 250 19.79 -1.86 17.01
C GLU A 250 18.66 -2.60 16.31
N PHE A 251 18.26 -2.16 15.12
CA PHE A 251 17.23 -2.82 14.31
C PHE A 251 17.59 -4.30 14.02
N VAL A 252 18.82 -4.54 13.56
CA VAL A 252 19.28 -5.91 13.27
C VAL A 252 19.35 -6.75 14.54
N ARG A 253 19.85 -6.19 15.65
CA ARG A 253 19.87 -6.87 16.94
C ARG A 253 18.47 -7.33 17.34
N GLY A 254 17.52 -6.41 17.37
CA GLY A 254 16.13 -6.70 17.78
C GLY A 254 15.37 -7.59 16.80
N CYS A 255 15.68 -7.53 15.49
CA CYS A 255 15.13 -8.43 14.49
C CYS A 255 15.63 -9.87 14.71
N GLN A 256 16.96 -10.05 14.84
CA GLN A 256 17.58 -11.38 14.97
C GLN A 256 17.30 -12.03 16.33
N GLU A 257 17.23 -11.26 17.40
CA GLU A 257 16.83 -11.74 18.73
C GLU A 257 15.46 -12.39 18.73
N GLN A 258 14.56 -11.91 17.88
CA GLN A 258 13.21 -12.46 17.67
C GLN A 258 13.16 -13.54 16.55
N GLY A 259 14.32 -13.97 16.03
CA GLY A 259 14.42 -15.00 15.00
C GLY A 259 14.31 -14.50 13.55
N GLY A 260 14.38 -13.20 13.31
CA GLY A 260 14.38 -12.62 11.96
C GLY A 260 15.72 -12.77 11.24
N LEU A 261 15.71 -12.55 9.93
CA LEU A 261 16.84 -12.85 9.04
C LEU A 261 17.62 -11.63 8.57
N ILE A 262 17.09 -10.41 8.79
CA ILE A 262 17.71 -9.18 8.30
C ILE A 262 19.10 -9.00 8.94
N THR A 263 20.10 -8.73 8.09
CA THR A 263 21.49 -8.46 8.49
C THR A 263 21.87 -6.99 8.27
N LYS A 264 22.96 -6.55 8.87
CA LYS A 264 23.52 -5.21 8.57
C LYS A 264 23.89 -5.04 7.11
N GLN A 265 24.31 -6.13 6.44
CA GLN A 265 24.65 -6.08 5.03
C GLN A 265 23.41 -5.92 4.15
N ASP A 266 22.28 -6.58 4.50
CA ASP A 266 21.00 -6.39 3.79
C ASP A 266 20.56 -4.92 3.86
N LEU A 267 20.62 -4.31 5.05
CA LEU A 267 20.30 -2.89 5.22
C LEU A 267 21.27 -2.00 4.43
N ALA A 268 22.57 -2.21 4.54
CA ALA A 268 23.59 -1.38 3.90
C ALA A 268 23.54 -1.43 2.36
N ASN A 269 23.14 -2.57 1.80
CA ASN A 269 23.02 -2.77 0.35
C ASN A 269 21.74 -2.21 -0.24
N TRP A 270 20.69 -2.07 0.58
CA TRP A 270 19.40 -1.59 0.10
C TRP A 270 19.43 -0.10 -0.29
N LYS A 271 18.74 0.22 -1.36
CA LYS A 271 18.53 1.61 -1.82
C LYS A 271 17.23 1.71 -2.62
N PRO A 272 16.54 2.85 -2.57
CA PRO A 272 15.42 3.10 -3.46
C PRO A 272 15.88 3.21 -4.92
N ILE A 273 15.00 2.84 -5.85
CA ILE A 273 15.29 2.82 -7.29
C ILE A 273 14.28 3.73 -8.01
N GLU A 274 14.78 4.66 -8.80
CA GLU A 274 13.93 5.36 -9.78
C GLU A 274 13.80 4.50 -11.04
N GLU A 275 12.57 4.34 -11.51
CA GLU A 275 12.20 3.50 -12.63
C GLU A 275 11.47 4.28 -13.72
N GLU A 276 11.45 3.73 -14.92
CA GLU A 276 10.51 4.16 -15.96
C GLU A 276 9.08 3.77 -15.57
N THR A 277 8.14 4.68 -15.78
CA THR A 277 6.72 4.39 -15.57
C THR A 277 6.17 3.48 -16.67
N THR A 278 5.18 2.65 -16.33
CA THR A 278 4.26 2.12 -17.34
C THR A 278 3.16 3.15 -17.60
N HIS A 279 2.69 3.26 -18.85
CA HIS A 279 1.63 4.20 -19.17
C HIS A 279 0.75 3.71 -20.31
N THR A 280 -0.44 4.27 -20.40
CA THR A 280 -1.32 4.19 -21.56
C THR A 280 -2.06 5.50 -21.76
N ASN A 281 -2.49 5.76 -22.97
CA ASN A 281 -3.46 6.83 -23.24
C ASN A 281 -4.87 6.23 -23.22
N TYR A 282 -5.76 6.77 -22.39
CA TYR A 282 -7.17 6.39 -22.33
C TYR A 282 -8.04 7.57 -22.73
N LYS A 283 -8.62 7.51 -23.90
CA LYS A 283 -9.54 8.57 -24.44
C LYS A 283 -8.90 9.99 -24.37
N GLY A 284 -7.63 10.10 -24.72
CA GLY A 284 -6.91 11.38 -24.72
C GLY A 284 -6.24 11.76 -23.39
N ILE A 285 -6.36 10.92 -22.36
CA ILE A 285 -5.75 11.13 -21.05
C ILE A 285 -4.61 10.13 -20.87
N ASP A 286 -3.39 10.63 -20.60
CA ASP A 286 -2.25 9.79 -20.28
C ASP A 286 -2.34 9.33 -18.81
N VAL A 287 -2.29 8.01 -18.61
CA VAL A 287 -2.37 7.37 -17.29
C VAL A 287 -1.07 6.64 -17.02
N TYR A 288 -0.43 7.00 -15.92
CA TYR A 288 0.88 6.47 -15.52
C TYR A 288 0.77 5.56 -14.31
N LYS A 289 1.53 4.46 -14.30
CA LYS A 289 1.63 3.51 -13.20
C LYS A 289 3.08 3.02 -13.04
N LEU A 290 3.35 2.38 -11.89
CA LEU A 290 4.59 1.67 -11.63
C LEU A 290 4.66 0.37 -12.43
N GLN A 291 5.81 -0.32 -12.38
CA GLN A 291 6.07 -1.56 -13.10
C GLN A 291 5.29 -2.77 -12.55
N THR A 292 5.52 -3.94 -13.14
CA THR A 292 4.79 -5.21 -12.89
C THR A 292 4.98 -5.80 -11.49
N TRP A 293 5.86 -5.28 -10.66
CA TRP A 293 5.96 -5.62 -9.25
C TRP A 293 4.81 -5.01 -8.43
N THR A 294 4.00 -4.12 -9.05
CA THR A 294 2.77 -3.54 -8.50
C THR A 294 1.53 -3.99 -9.25
N GLN A 295 0.36 -3.61 -8.77
CA GLN A 295 -0.94 -3.81 -9.41
C GLN A 295 -1.21 -2.77 -10.53
N GLY A 296 -0.35 -1.76 -10.68
CA GLY A 296 -0.56 -0.62 -11.57
C GLY A 296 -0.88 -0.99 -13.02
N PRO A 297 -0.08 -1.82 -13.68
CA PRO A 297 -0.31 -2.15 -15.09
C PRO A 297 -1.64 -2.89 -15.35
N SER A 298 -2.20 -3.64 -14.39
CA SER A 298 -3.53 -4.25 -14.56
C SER A 298 -4.64 -3.21 -14.70
N MET A 299 -4.55 -2.07 -14.02
CA MET A 299 -5.45 -0.95 -14.25
C MET A 299 -5.33 -0.40 -15.67
N LEU A 300 -4.10 -0.25 -16.18
CA LEU A 300 -3.86 0.22 -17.55
C LEU A 300 -4.43 -0.76 -18.59
N GLN A 301 -4.29 -2.08 -18.36
CA GLN A 301 -4.90 -3.11 -19.19
C GLN A 301 -6.44 -3.01 -19.18
N ALA A 302 -7.04 -2.91 -17.99
CA ALA A 302 -8.49 -2.78 -17.87
C ALA A 302 -9.00 -1.53 -18.59
N LEU A 303 -8.32 -0.39 -18.49
CA LEU A 303 -8.65 0.83 -19.22
C LEU A 303 -8.56 0.63 -20.73
N ASN A 304 -7.50 -0.04 -21.24
CA ASN A 304 -7.35 -0.35 -22.66
C ASN A 304 -8.47 -1.26 -23.16
N ILE A 305 -8.91 -2.25 -22.38
CA ILE A 305 -10.05 -3.10 -22.71
C ILE A 305 -11.33 -2.27 -22.77
N LEU A 306 -11.59 -1.45 -21.76
CA LEU A 306 -12.77 -0.59 -21.65
C LEU A 306 -12.83 0.50 -22.72
N GLU A 307 -11.71 0.90 -23.31
CA GLU A 307 -11.69 1.88 -24.39
C GLU A 307 -12.43 1.40 -25.66
N ASN A 308 -12.54 0.08 -25.82
CA ASN A 308 -13.27 -0.56 -26.93
C ASN A 308 -14.78 -0.70 -26.68
N VAL A 309 -15.29 -0.16 -25.55
CA VAL A 309 -16.70 -0.32 -25.14
C VAL A 309 -17.32 1.05 -24.89
N ASP A 310 -18.55 1.24 -25.32
CA ASP A 310 -19.32 2.46 -25.05
C ASP A 310 -19.96 2.41 -23.63
N LEU A 311 -19.11 2.66 -22.61
CA LEU A 311 -19.57 2.71 -21.22
C LEU A 311 -20.60 3.83 -20.96
N LYS A 312 -20.54 4.93 -21.74
CA LYS A 312 -21.42 6.08 -21.54
C LYS A 312 -22.88 5.71 -21.83
N SER A 313 -23.14 4.95 -22.90
CA SER A 313 -24.48 4.51 -23.27
C SER A 313 -25.09 3.52 -22.27
N MET A 314 -24.27 2.87 -21.44
CA MET A 314 -24.76 1.90 -20.45
C MET A 314 -25.40 2.55 -19.23
N GLY A 315 -25.12 3.84 -18.98
CA GLY A 315 -25.50 4.54 -17.75
C GLY A 315 -24.61 4.17 -16.55
N TYR A 316 -24.13 5.20 -15.85
CA TYR A 316 -23.22 5.01 -14.71
C TYR A 316 -23.87 4.12 -13.64
N ASN A 317 -23.11 3.16 -13.13
CA ASN A 317 -23.49 2.24 -12.06
C ASN A 317 -24.73 1.35 -12.38
N SER A 318 -25.13 1.23 -13.66
CA SER A 318 -26.13 0.25 -14.09
C SER A 318 -25.56 -1.17 -14.02
N THR A 319 -26.44 -2.19 -14.01
CA THR A 319 -26.05 -3.61 -14.05
C THR A 319 -25.13 -3.89 -15.24
N ARG A 320 -25.46 -3.38 -16.42
CA ARG A 320 -24.65 -3.54 -17.63
C ARG A 320 -23.27 -2.90 -17.49
N TYR A 321 -23.20 -1.68 -16.92
CA TYR A 321 -21.95 -0.99 -16.65
C TYR A 321 -21.07 -1.80 -15.68
N ILE A 322 -21.61 -2.20 -14.53
CA ILE A 322 -20.89 -2.96 -13.50
C ILE A 322 -20.39 -4.29 -14.08
N HIS A 323 -21.24 -5.00 -14.80
CA HIS A 323 -20.90 -6.28 -15.44
C HIS A 323 -19.75 -6.16 -16.44
N THR A 324 -19.77 -5.12 -17.27
CA THR A 324 -18.71 -4.85 -18.27
C THR A 324 -17.38 -4.51 -17.59
N VAL A 325 -17.40 -3.62 -16.59
CA VAL A 325 -16.19 -3.24 -15.83
C VAL A 325 -15.64 -4.45 -15.10
N TYR A 326 -16.48 -5.25 -14.47
CA TYR A 326 -16.06 -6.48 -13.76
C TYR A 326 -15.34 -7.45 -14.68
N GLN A 327 -15.89 -7.76 -15.87
CA GLN A 327 -15.23 -8.67 -16.82
C GLN A 327 -13.91 -8.11 -17.34
N SER A 328 -13.82 -6.80 -17.61
CA SER A 328 -12.57 -6.16 -18.03
C SER A 328 -11.50 -6.27 -16.97
N MET A 329 -11.84 -6.06 -15.69
CA MET A 329 -10.93 -6.24 -14.56
C MET A 329 -10.55 -7.71 -14.38
N SER A 330 -11.50 -8.64 -14.51
CA SER A 330 -11.21 -10.09 -14.39
C SER A 330 -10.19 -10.56 -15.43
N MET A 331 -10.29 -10.08 -16.66
CA MET A 331 -9.31 -10.37 -17.72
C MET A 331 -7.92 -9.80 -17.41
N ALA A 332 -7.86 -8.54 -16.94
CA ALA A 332 -6.61 -7.91 -16.55
C ALA A 332 -5.96 -8.61 -15.35
N PHE A 333 -6.76 -9.08 -14.39
CA PHE A 333 -6.26 -9.85 -13.25
C PHE A 333 -5.80 -11.26 -13.62
N ALA A 334 -6.48 -11.93 -14.56
CA ALA A 334 -6.01 -13.21 -15.09
C ALA A 334 -4.63 -13.09 -15.73
N ASP A 335 -4.42 -12.04 -16.54
CA ASP A 335 -3.12 -11.73 -17.12
C ASP A 335 -2.08 -11.39 -16.06
N ARG A 336 -2.44 -10.57 -15.06
CA ARG A 336 -1.56 -10.23 -13.94
C ARG A 336 -1.09 -11.47 -13.19
N ASP A 337 -2.00 -12.33 -12.78
CA ASP A 337 -1.70 -13.51 -11.96
C ASP A 337 -0.81 -14.51 -12.70
N PHE A 338 -0.79 -14.45 -14.03
CA PHE A 338 0.02 -15.32 -14.85
C PHE A 338 1.38 -14.72 -15.22
N TYR A 339 1.46 -13.43 -15.55
CA TYR A 339 2.65 -12.81 -16.14
C TYR A 339 3.42 -11.88 -15.21
N TYR A 340 2.78 -11.31 -14.14
CA TYR A 340 3.47 -10.34 -13.30
C TYR A 340 4.38 -11.02 -12.30
N GLY A 341 5.42 -10.32 -11.90
CA GLY A 341 6.38 -10.75 -10.92
C GLY A 341 7.47 -9.70 -10.74
N ASP A 342 8.52 -10.10 -10.03
CA ASP A 342 9.70 -9.26 -9.82
C ASP A 342 10.42 -9.04 -11.16
N PRO A 343 10.52 -7.78 -11.66
CA PRO A 343 11.16 -7.51 -12.95
C PRO A 343 12.69 -7.63 -12.91
N TYR A 344 13.29 -7.72 -11.73
CA TYR A 344 14.76 -7.78 -11.56
C TYR A 344 15.29 -9.21 -11.50
N PHE A 345 14.51 -10.18 -11.03
CA PHE A 345 14.95 -11.55 -10.78
C PHE A 345 14.15 -12.62 -11.54
N GLY A 346 13.07 -12.24 -12.17
CA GLY A 346 12.21 -13.14 -12.94
C GLY A 346 12.40 -13.08 -14.45
N PRO A 347 11.67 -13.91 -15.20
CA PRO A 347 11.58 -13.77 -16.64
C PRO A 347 11.03 -12.39 -17.01
N LYS A 348 11.56 -11.81 -18.10
CA LYS A 348 11.09 -10.51 -18.58
C LYS A 348 9.60 -10.57 -18.95
N GLN A 349 8.78 -9.81 -18.22
CA GLN A 349 7.34 -9.75 -18.44
C GLN A 349 7.01 -9.13 -19.80
N PRO A 350 5.93 -9.57 -20.47
CA PRO A 350 5.52 -9.07 -21.78
C PRO A 350 4.71 -7.77 -21.67
N ILE A 351 5.26 -6.75 -20.98
CA ILE A 351 4.53 -5.55 -20.62
C ILE A 351 4.06 -4.74 -21.82
N LYS A 352 4.85 -4.69 -22.90
CA LYS A 352 4.46 -3.98 -24.13
C LYS A 352 3.25 -4.65 -24.80
N GLY A 353 3.26 -5.97 -24.85
CA GLY A 353 2.14 -6.74 -25.39
C GLY A 353 0.89 -6.60 -24.52
N LEU A 354 1.03 -6.73 -23.20
CA LEU A 354 -0.07 -6.58 -22.23
C LEU A 354 -0.76 -5.21 -22.34
N LEU A 355 0.00 -4.15 -22.61
CA LEU A 355 -0.52 -2.78 -22.75
C LEU A 355 -0.83 -2.36 -24.19
N SER A 356 -0.66 -3.26 -25.19
CA SER A 356 -0.99 -2.91 -26.57
C SER A 356 -2.50 -2.75 -26.78
N LYS A 357 -2.89 -1.83 -27.65
CA LYS A 357 -4.31 -1.58 -27.98
C LYS A 357 -4.91 -2.75 -28.77
N GLU A 358 -4.09 -3.42 -29.60
CA GLU A 358 -4.48 -4.59 -30.40
C GLU A 358 -4.81 -5.78 -29.48
N TYR A 359 -3.99 -6.05 -28.49
CA TYR A 359 -4.28 -7.07 -27.47
C TYR A 359 -5.55 -6.74 -26.69
N ALA A 360 -5.68 -5.50 -26.27
CA ALA A 360 -6.86 -5.05 -25.54
C ALA A 360 -8.16 -5.20 -26.35
N LYS A 361 -8.12 -4.99 -27.68
CA LYS A 361 -9.25 -5.19 -28.57
C LYS A 361 -9.68 -6.67 -28.62
N ILE A 362 -8.71 -7.60 -28.64
CA ILE A 362 -9.01 -9.04 -28.59
C ILE A 362 -9.63 -9.42 -27.25
N ARG A 363 -9.12 -8.88 -26.15
CA ARG A 363 -9.68 -9.12 -24.82
C ARG A 363 -11.10 -8.53 -24.70
N ALA A 364 -11.34 -7.33 -25.21
CA ALA A 364 -12.64 -6.69 -25.23
C ALA A 364 -13.70 -7.50 -25.98
N ALA A 365 -13.33 -8.17 -27.08
CA ALA A 365 -14.23 -9.04 -27.83
C ALA A 365 -14.68 -10.30 -27.05
N GLN A 366 -14.04 -10.62 -25.92
CA GLN A 366 -14.43 -11.71 -25.03
C GLN A 366 -15.46 -11.29 -23.97
N ILE A 367 -15.79 -10.00 -23.86
CA ILE A 367 -16.84 -9.52 -22.95
C ILE A 367 -18.18 -10.08 -23.43
N ASN A 368 -18.83 -10.86 -22.56
CA ASN A 368 -20.17 -11.39 -22.83
C ASN A 368 -21.19 -10.48 -22.12
N PRO A 369 -22.14 -9.85 -22.85
CA PRO A 369 -23.11 -8.93 -22.25
C PRO A 369 -24.10 -9.61 -21.30
N ASP A 370 -24.35 -10.90 -21.49
CA ASP A 370 -25.42 -11.63 -20.81
C ASP A 370 -24.93 -12.50 -19.64
N LYS A 371 -23.67 -12.96 -19.70
CA LYS A 371 -23.15 -13.93 -18.73
C LYS A 371 -21.69 -13.69 -18.40
N ASN A 372 -21.36 -13.68 -17.12
CA ASN A 372 -19.98 -13.68 -16.68
C ASN A 372 -19.32 -15.05 -16.90
N ASP A 373 -18.05 -15.05 -17.30
CA ASP A 373 -17.19 -16.23 -17.30
C ASP A 373 -16.31 -16.22 -16.05
N PRO A 374 -16.63 -17.04 -15.02
CA PRO A 374 -15.82 -17.10 -13.79
C PRO A 374 -14.46 -17.77 -14.02
N ASN A 375 -14.27 -18.43 -15.17
CA ASN A 375 -13.05 -19.17 -15.51
C ASN A 375 -12.22 -18.46 -16.58
N ILE A 376 -12.45 -17.15 -16.80
CA ILE A 376 -11.67 -16.38 -17.77
C ILE A 376 -10.18 -16.49 -17.45
N GLY A 377 -9.41 -17.03 -18.41
CA GLY A 377 -7.98 -17.22 -18.26
C GLY A 377 -7.13 -16.06 -18.80
N PRO A 378 -5.81 -16.16 -18.62
CA PRO A 378 -4.87 -15.23 -19.26
C PRO A 378 -4.90 -15.38 -20.77
N GLY A 379 -4.69 -14.28 -21.48
CA GLY A 379 -4.46 -14.29 -22.91
C GLY A 379 -2.98 -14.47 -23.25
N ASP A 380 -2.65 -14.37 -24.54
CA ASP A 380 -1.27 -14.39 -25.03
C ASP A 380 -0.85 -13.00 -25.53
N PRO A 381 -0.10 -12.19 -24.74
CA PRO A 381 0.34 -10.87 -25.14
C PRO A 381 1.64 -10.86 -25.97
N TYR A 382 2.39 -11.95 -26.00
CA TYR A 382 3.72 -11.98 -26.63
C TYR A 382 3.74 -11.66 -28.13
N PRO A 383 2.77 -12.12 -28.96
CA PRO A 383 2.74 -11.76 -30.38
C PRO A 383 2.67 -10.25 -30.62
N PHE A 384 2.05 -9.50 -29.68
CA PHE A 384 1.87 -8.04 -29.77
C PHE A 384 3.12 -7.23 -29.39
N GLU A 385 4.19 -7.90 -29.02
CA GLU A 385 5.52 -7.30 -28.87
C GLU A 385 6.58 -8.00 -29.73
N GLY A 386 6.15 -8.79 -30.74
CA GLY A 386 7.03 -9.48 -31.68
C GLY A 386 7.82 -10.64 -31.06
N ARG A 387 7.32 -11.28 -30.01
CA ARG A 387 7.96 -12.38 -29.29
C ARG A 387 7.11 -13.64 -29.29
N THR A 388 7.75 -14.79 -29.15
CA THR A 388 7.07 -16.07 -28.93
C THR A 388 6.87 -16.27 -27.42
N ASN A 389 5.67 -16.69 -27.02
CA ASN A 389 5.35 -16.94 -25.61
C ASN A 389 6.03 -18.24 -25.13
N PRO A 390 6.97 -18.17 -24.19
CA PRO A 390 7.63 -19.36 -23.66
C PRO A 390 6.71 -20.20 -22.75
N PHE A 391 5.52 -19.70 -22.39
CA PHE A 391 4.58 -20.33 -21.49
C PHE A 391 3.31 -20.86 -22.18
N VAL A 392 3.28 -20.95 -23.51
CA VAL A 392 2.12 -21.43 -24.30
C VAL A 392 1.57 -22.77 -23.75
N SER A 393 2.47 -23.71 -23.42
CA SER A 393 2.06 -25.02 -22.88
C SER A 393 1.38 -24.93 -21.52
N LEU A 394 1.60 -23.87 -20.78
CA LEU A 394 0.94 -23.61 -19.48
C LEU A 394 -0.42 -22.96 -19.67
N LEU A 395 -0.58 -22.10 -20.69
CA LEU A 395 -1.88 -21.50 -21.03
C LEU A 395 -2.91 -22.59 -21.38
N SER A 396 -2.50 -23.60 -22.15
CA SER A 396 -3.38 -24.69 -22.60
C SER A 396 -3.72 -25.70 -21.49
N LYS A 397 -2.84 -25.85 -20.48
CA LYS A 397 -3.02 -26.80 -19.37
C LYS A 397 -3.85 -26.27 -18.20
N ARG A 398 -3.98 -24.97 -18.09
CA ARG A 398 -4.82 -24.32 -17.10
C ARG A 398 -6.23 -24.15 -17.69
N GLY A 399 -7.05 -25.23 -17.63
CA GLY A 399 -8.43 -24.98 -17.27
C GLY A 399 -8.35 -24.23 -15.94
N PHE A 400 -8.55 -22.93 -15.95
CA PHE A 400 -8.50 -22.10 -14.76
C PHE A 400 -9.71 -22.50 -13.89
N SER A 401 -9.59 -23.61 -13.21
CA SER A 401 -10.32 -23.77 -11.94
C SER A 401 -9.70 -22.72 -11.04
N GLY A 402 -10.44 -21.65 -10.81
CA GLY A 402 -9.99 -20.42 -10.22
C GLY A 402 -8.94 -20.63 -9.16
N PHE A 403 -8.09 -19.68 -9.02
CA PHE A 403 -7.19 -19.58 -7.89
C PHE A 403 -8.02 -19.86 -6.63
N ASP A 404 -7.98 -21.12 -6.17
CA ASP A 404 -8.76 -21.57 -5.02
C ASP A 404 -8.19 -20.86 -3.81
N SER A 405 -8.74 -19.67 -3.54
CA SER A 405 -8.40 -18.90 -2.35
C SER A 405 -8.63 -19.71 -1.07
N SER A 406 -9.44 -20.78 -1.13
CA SER A 406 -9.65 -21.71 -0.01
C SER A 406 -8.43 -22.58 0.27
N LYS A 407 -7.54 -22.81 -0.72
CA LYS A 407 -6.29 -23.56 -0.54
C LYS A 407 -5.12 -22.73 -0.03
N ARG A 408 -5.27 -21.42 0.16
CA ARG A 408 -4.32 -20.60 0.92
C ARG A 408 -4.55 -20.62 2.43
N SER A 409 -5.63 -21.21 2.90
CA SER A 409 -5.81 -21.42 4.33
C SER A 409 -4.89 -22.54 4.79
N PHE A 410 -3.74 -22.20 5.35
CA PHE A 410 -2.98 -23.02 6.24
C PHE A 410 -3.76 -23.13 7.58
N VAL A 411 -4.84 -23.88 7.55
CA VAL A 411 -5.48 -24.37 8.77
C VAL A 411 -5.51 -25.86 8.62
N PRO A 412 -4.85 -26.63 9.51
CA PRO A 412 -5.09 -28.06 9.60
C PRO A 412 -6.60 -28.26 9.83
N ALA A 413 -7.24 -29.02 8.95
CA ALA A 413 -8.63 -29.38 9.12
C ALA A 413 -8.75 -30.35 10.31
N HIS A 414 -8.93 -29.82 11.51
CA HIS A 414 -9.53 -30.50 12.67
C HIS A 414 -9.73 -29.46 13.79
N ASP A 415 -10.92 -28.94 13.90
CA ASP A 415 -11.69 -28.77 15.13
C ASP A 415 -12.86 -27.79 14.95
N SER A 416 -13.86 -27.88 15.82
CA SER A 416 -14.99 -26.94 15.91
C SER A 416 -14.61 -25.47 16.20
N GLY A 417 -13.34 -25.20 16.47
CA GLY A 417 -12.72 -23.88 16.42
C GLY A 417 -12.53 -23.30 15.00
N ALA A 418 -12.60 -24.15 13.95
CA ALA A 418 -12.32 -23.73 12.58
C ALA A 418 -13.35 -22.73 12.03
N ILE A 419 -14.60 -22.77 12.48
CA ILE A 419 -15.64 -21.83 12.03
C ILE A 419 -15.42 -20.45 12.67
N ALA A 420 -15.09 -20.39 13.96
CA ALA A 420 -14.75 -19.13 14.63
C ALA A 420 -13.43 -18.54 14.10
N MET A 421 -12.45 -19.39 13.78
CA MET A 421 -11.21 -18.97 13.12
C MET A 421 -11.44 -18.50 11.68
N ALA A 422 -12.35 -19.11 10.93
CA ALA A 422 -12.72 -18.68 9.58
C ALA A 422 -13.47 -17.34 9.59
N GLU A 423 -14.29 -17.07 10.59
CA GLU A 423 -14.96 -15.79 10.80
C GLU A 423 -13.94 -14.69 11.19
N LEU A 424 -13.00 -14.98 12.07
CA LEU A 424 -11.91 -14.07 12.42
C LEU A 424 -11.00 -13.81 11.21
N ASP A 425 -10.66 -14.82 10.42
CA ASP A 425 -9.86 -14.68 9.19
C ASP A 425 -10.61 -13.86 8.13
N TYR A 426 -11.95 -14.02 8.01
CA TYR A 426 -12.77 -13.16 7.13
C TYR A 426 -12.78 -11.72 7.59
N GLN A 427 -12.97 -11.47 8.89
CA GLN A 427 -12.92 -10.12 9.45
C GLN A 427 -11.54 -9.49 9.29
N ASP A 428 -10.46 -10.24 9.53
CA ASP A 428 -9.09 -9.76 9.31
C ASP A 428 -8.84 -9.43 7.83
N ARG A 429 -9.33 -10.25 6.89
CA ARG A 429 -9.22 -9.98 5.45
C ARG A 429 -10.03 -8.76 5.03
N LEU A 430 -11.20 -8.54 5.61
CA LEU A 430 -12.05 -7.38 5.32
C LEU A 430 -11.36 -6.06 5.70
N TRP A 431 -10.54 -6.08 6.77
CA TRP A 431 -9.82 -4.90 7.26
C TRP A 431 -8.40 -4.79 6.72
N ARG A 432 -7.93 -5.76 5.94
CA ARG A 432 -6.66 -5.66 5.22
C ARG A 432 -6.80 -4.66 4.09
N GLY A 433 -5.84 -3.79 3.98
CA GLY A 433 -5.82 -2.78 2.94
C GLY A 433 -4.49 -2.06 2.92
N THR A 434 -4.48 -0.98 2.23
CA THR A 434 -3.39 -0.01 2.26
C THR A 434 -3.98 1.38 2.33
N THR A 435 -3.15 2.37 2.52
CA THR A 435 -3.54 3.78 2.47
C THR A 435 -2.95 4.44 1.25
N SER A 436 -3.26 5.70 1.06
CA SER A 436 -2.67 6.51 0.02
C SER A 436 -2.28 7.88 0.57
N VAL A 437 -1.29 8.50 -0.06
CA VAL A 437 -0.84 9.86 0.25
C VAL A 437 -0.72 10.61 -1.07
N GLU A 438 -1.54 11.63 -1.24
CA GLU A 438 -1.52 12.49 -2.42
C GLU A 438 -1.27 13.95 -2.03
N ALA A 439 -0.42 14.60 -2.81
CA ALA A 439 -0.16 16.03 -2.70
C ALA A 439 -0.05 16.67 -4.07
N ALA A 440 -0.57 17.88 -4.18
CA ALA A 440 -0.39 18.72 -5.35
C ALA A 440 -0.23 20.18 -4.91
N ASP A 441 0.52 20.97 -5.67
CA ASP A 441 0.74 22.39 -5.39
C ASP A 441 0.54 23.31 -6.61
N ALA A 442 0.54 24.61 -6.37
CA ALA A 442 0.35 25.62 -7.40
C ALA A 442 1.53 25.73 -8.39
N GLU A 443 2.70 25.19 -8.07
CA GLU A 443 3.85 25.10 -8.98
C GLU A 443 3.70 23.95 -9.98
N GLY A 444 2.71 23.09 -9.79
CA GLY A 444 2.39 21.96 -10.65
C GLY A 444 3.05 20.63 -10.24
N TRP A 445 3.68 20.54 -9.09
CA TRP A 445 4.10 19.27 -8.55
C TRP A 445 2.89 18.41 -8.16
N VAL A 446 2.91 17.15 -8.53
CA VAL A 446 1.90 16.16 -8.11
C VAL A 446 2.62 14.92 -7.61
N VAL A 447 2.23 14.45 -6.45
CA VAL A 447 2.78 13.25 -5.82
C VAL A 447 1.65 12.30 -5.45
N SER A 448 1.78 11.04 -5.82
CA SER A 448 0.87 9.97 -5.39
C SER A 448 1.70 8.81 -4.85
N ILE A 449 1.46 8.43 -3.62
CA ILE A 449 2.17 7.36 -2.91
C ILE A 449 1.13 6.33 -2.46
N THR A 450 1.41 5.05 -2.69
CA THR A 450 0.63 3.93 -2.16
C THR A 450 1.53 3.11 -1.24
N PRO A 451 1.76 3.56 0.01
CA PRO A 451 2.62 2.86 0.95
C PRO A 451 1.89 1.68 1.58
N SER A 452 2.64 0.69 2.08
CA SER A 452 2.10 -0.46 2.79
C SER A 452 3.14 -1.08 3.74
N GLY A 453 2.86 -2.27 4.31
CA GLY A 453 3.84 -3.02 5.09
C GLY A 453 3.92 -2.59 6.55
N GLY A 454 2.88 -2.86 7.30
CA GLY A 454 2.81 -2.56 8.73
C GLY A 454 1.41 -2.78 9.27
N TRP A 455 0.78 -3.88 8.84
CA TRP A 455 -0.51 -4.27 9.37
C TRP A 455 -0.38 -4.72 10.83
N ILE A 456 -1.36 -4.34 11.63
CA ILE A 456 -1.48 -4.85 12.99
C ILE A 456 -2.19 -6.22 12.91
N PRO A 457 -1.62 -7.27 13.53
CA PRO A 457 -0.45 -7.27 14.43
C PRO A 457 0.89 -7.12 13.68
N ALA A 458 1.76 -6.26 14.19
CA ALA A 458 3.07 -5.97 13.63
C ALA A 458 4.20 -6.33 14.60
N CYS A 459 5.31 -6.84 14.06
CA CYS A 459 6.51 -7.14 14.84
C CYS A 459 7.45 -5.92 14.83
N ILE A 460 7.71 -5.35 16.00
CA ILE A 460 8.68 -4.26 16.18
C ILE A 460 10.06 -4.86 16.38
N ALA A 461 11.06 -4.33 15.70
CA ALA A 461 12.46 -4.79 15.76
C ALA A 461 13.30 -3.90 16.67
N GLY A 462 13.47 -4.29 17.93
CA GLY A 462 14.36 -3.63 18.88
C GLY A 462 13.72 -2.41 19.58
N LYS A 463 14.59 -1.55 20.15
CA LYS A 463 14.26 -0.38 20.95
C LYS A 463 14.44 0.92 20.18
#